data_7460ce1a33b1b952a0331b3ff7e290a6
#
_entry.id   7460ce1a33b1b952a0331b3ff7e290a6
#
_cell.length_a   1.000
_cell.length_b   1.000
_cell.length_c   1.000
_cell.angle_alpha   90.00
_cell.angle_beta   90.00
_cell.angle_gamma   90.00
#
_symmetry.space_group_name_H-M   'P 1'
#
loop_
_entity.id
_entity.type
_entity.pdbx_description
1 polymer ?
#
loop_
_entity_poly.entity_id
_entity_poly.type
_entity_poly.pdbx_seq_one_letter_code
_entity_poly.pdbx_strand_id
1 'polypeptide(L)'
;KTVAAHYAGNPTVAAYDTLNEPGEKAGTTSSKHWAFYNQMYKTIRSVDPDHIIIMESCWGTANLPKPSDYGWSNVMYEYHHYTWNYISDLQGQKDSCKNLINSINNANYGVPTYIGEYTCFGLEDAWTYVMDEFNKAGWNYTSWAYKTNNSGSWGIYQEKTTQKVNPTSDSLADIKAKWSKDLIGTGSKSSNGIVYNTMKKAMPGTIVFADKALTDADYFSIKATINNKYVCADNYGQSNLVANRDSAGAWEQFRVIYNSDGTVSFQSRANNKYLC
;
A
#
# COMPACT_ATOMS: atom_id res chain seq x y z
N LYS A 1 4.26 -20.83 4.84
CA LYS A 1 5.58 -21.37 4.45
C LYS A 1 5.69 -21.55 2.94
N THR A 2 4.80 -22.32 2.30
CA THR A 2 4.86 -22.65 0.87
C THR A 2 4.86 -21.39 -0.02
N VAL A 3 3.96 -20.44 0.22
CA VAL A 3 3.90 -19.18 -0.53
C VAL A 3 5.18 -18.38 -0.35
N ALA A 4 5.66 -18.20 0.87
CA ALA A 4 6.88 -17.45 1.14
C ALA A 4 8.11 -18.11 0.50
N ALA A 5 8.22 -19.44 0.55
CA ALA A 5 9.32 -20.16 -0.12
C ALA A 5 9.27 -20.01 -1.66
N HIS A 6 8.05 -19.90 -2.24
CA HIS A 6 7.89 -19.71 -3.68
C HIS A 6 8.35 -18.33 -4.15
N TYR A 7 8.10 -17.30 -3.34
CA TYR A 7 8.40 -15.91 -3.70
C TYR A 7 9.68 -15.35 -3.06
N ALA A 8 10.41 -16.16 -2.30
CA ALA A 8 11.66 -15.74 -1.69
C ALA A 8 12.63 -15.17 -2.76
N GLY A 9 13.15 -13.98 -2.51
CA GLY A 9 14.04 -13.26 -3.43
C GLY A 9 13.35 -12.67 -4.67
N ASN A 10 12.02 -12.70 -4.79
CA ASN A 10 11.31 -12.06 -5.89
C ASN A 10 11.04 -10.57 -5.57
N PRO A 11 11.73 -9.61 -6.21
CA PRO A 11 11.60 -8.19 -5.88
C PRO A 11 10.25 -7.57 -6.27
N THR A 12 9.40 -8.30 -7.01
CA THR A 12 8.05 -7.86 -7.35
C THR A 12 7.09 -8.00 -6.16
N VAL A 13 7.41 -8.89 -5.22
CA VAL A 13 6.65 -9.08 -3.99
C VAL A 13 7.20 -8.15 -2.92
N ALA A 14 6.40 -7.23 -2.42
CA ALA A 14 6.83 -6.26 -1.41
C ALA A 14 6.81 -6.85 0.01
N ALA A 15 5.76 -7.59 0.33
CA ALA A 15 5.50 -8.07 1.68
C ALA A 15 4.56 -9.28 1.70
N TYR A 16 4.49 -9.96 2.84
CA TYR A 16 3.47 -10.95 3.16
C TYR A 16 2.56 -10.41 4.24
N ASP A 17 1.31 -10.17 3.89
CA ASP A 17 0.25 -9.94 4.86
C ASP A 17 -0.21 -11.29 5.40
N THR A 18 -0.15 -11.43 6.73
CA THR A 18 -0.21 -12.76 7.35
C THR A 18 -1.62 -13.21 7.67
N LEU A 19 -2.52 -12.30 8.04
CA LEU A 19 -3.86 -12.65 8.50
C LEU A 19 -4.77 -11.42 8.49
N ASN A 20 -5.83 -11.47 7.67
CA ASN A 20 -6.82 -10.41 7.59
C ASN A 20 -7.76 -10.42 8.79
N GLU A 21 -7.97 -9.25 9.41
CA GLU A 21 -8.91 -8.99 10.49
C GLU A 21 -8.95 -10.08 11.56
N PRO A 22 -7.84 -10.35 12.23
CA PRO A 22 -7.79 -11.37 13.26
C PRO A 22 -8.72 -10.98 14.41
N GLY A 23 -9.93 -11.54 14.40
CA GLY A 23 -10.95 -11.31 15.42
C GLY A 23 -10.67 -12.08 16.70
N GLU A 24 -11.05 -11.51 17.84
CA GLU A 24 -11.03 -12.22 19.11
C GLU A 24 -12.25 -13.14 19.20
N LYS A 25 -12.00 -14.43 19.15
CA LYS A 25 -13.00 -15.39 19.63
C LYS A 25 -13.07 -15.34 21.14
N ALA A 26 -14.25 -15.54 21.71
CA ALA A 26 -14.43 -15.61 23.15
C ALA A 26 -13.34 -16.48 23.82
N GLY A 27 -12.62 -15.92 24.78
CA GLY A 27 -11.50 -16.58 25.47
C GLY A 27 -10.15 -16.52 24.75
N THR A 28 -10.03 -15.85 23.60
CA THR A 28 -8.75 -15.54 22.98
C THR A 28 -8.20 -14.24 23.57
N THR A 29 -6.93 -14.22 23.91
CA THR A 29 -6.24 -13.05 24.45
C THR A 29 -5.26 -12.50 23.41
N SER A 30 -4.89 -11.22 23.52
CA SER A 30 -3.86 -10.62 22.67
C SER A 30 -2.56 -11.43 22.68
N SER A 31 -2.15 -11.95 23.83
CA SER A 31 -0.95 -12.77 23.95
C SER A 31 -1.01 -14.06 23.13
N LYS A 32 -2.18 -14.66 22.96
CA LYS A 32 -2.36 -15.82 22.08
C LYS A 32 -2.23 -15.43 20.60
N HIS A 33 -2.80 -14.30 20.20
CA HIS A 33 -2.59 -13.76 18.85
C HIS A 33 -1.12 -13.46 18.57
N TRP A 34 -0.43 -12.82 19.52
CA TRP A 34 1.00 -12.52 19.37
C TRP A 34 1.86 -13.78 19.27
N ALA A 35 1.54 -14.81 20.06
CA ALA A 35 2.19 -16.11 19.95
C ALA A 35 1.98 -16.74 18.55
N PHE A 36 0.77 -16.62 18.00
CA PHE A 36 0.47 -17.10 16.66
C PHE A 36 1.21 -16.29 15.58
N TYR A 37 1.24 -14.98 15.66
CA TYR A 37 2.06 -14.13 14.79
C TYR A 37 3.56 -14.49 14.88
N ASN A 38 4.06 -14.76 16.06
CA ASN A 38 5.45 -15.19 16.24
C ASN A 38 5.72 -16.52 15.55
N GLN A 39 4.78 -17.45 15.57
CA GLN A 39 4.90 -18.72 14.84
C GLN A 39 4.91 -18.48 13.32
N MET A 40 4.04 -17.61 12.81
CA MET A 40 4.01 -17.23 11.38
C MET A 40 5.31 -16.55 10.98
N TYR A 41 5.77 -15.57 11.76
CA TYR A 41 7.03 -14.87 11.55
C TYR A 41 8.20 -15.84 11.42
N LYS A 42 8.41 -16.72 12.41
CA LYS A 42 9.47 -17.72 12.38
C LYS A 42 9.37 -18.66 11.17
N THR A 43 8.14 -19.04 10.82
CA THR A 43 7.88 -19.92 9.68
C THR A 43 8.21 -19.26 8.35
N ILE A 44 7.87 -17.99 8.17
CA ILE A 44 8.21 -17.23 6.97
C ILE A 44 9.72 -17.00 6.92
N ARG A 45 10.32 -16.47 7.98
CA ARG A 45 11.76 -16.20 8.05
C ARG A 45 12.63 -17.43 7.83
N SER A 46 12.14 -18.64 8.13
CA SER A 46 12.86 -19.89 7.86
C SER A 46 13.05 -20.19 6.36
N VAL A 47 12.34 -19.49 5.47
CA VAL A 47 12.40 -19.71 4.01
C VAL A 47 12.55 -18.40 3.22
N ASP A 48 12.27 -17.26 3.85
CA ASP A 48 12.39 -15.94 3.25
C ASP A 48 12.89 -14.94 4.31
N PRO A 49 14.19 -14.60 4.28
CA PRO A 49 14.77 -13.65 5.23
C PRO A 49 14.46 -12.19 4.92
N ASP A 50 14.10 -11.85 3.68
CA ASP A 50 14.20 -10.49 3.15
C ASP A 50 12.89 -9.73 3.05
N HIS A 51 11.78 -10.40 2.70
CA HIS A 51 10.50 -9.70 2.51
C HIS A 51 9.93 -9.17 3.83
N ILE A 52 9.24 -8.04 3.74
CA ILE A 52 8.50 -7.47 4.88
C ILE A 52 7.39 -8.45 5.30
N ILE A 53 7.18 -8.60 6.59
CA ILE A 53 6.04 -9.33 7.15
C ILE A 53 5.08 -8.32 7.75
N ILE A 54 3.84 -8.30 7.25
CA ILE A 54 2.77 -7.44 7.74
C ILE A 54 1.99 -8.19 8.81
N MET A 55 1.68 -7.51 9.89
CA MET A 55 0.88 -8.02 11.00
C MET A 55 -0.22 -7.04 11.33
N GLU A 56 -1.47 -7.48 11.18
CA GLU A 56 -2.63 -6.64 11.44
C GLU A 56 -2.98 -6.61 12.93
N SER A 57 -3.36 -5.43 13.41
CA SER A 57 -3.84 -5.25 14.77
C SER A 57 -5.29 -5.73 14.91
N CYS A 58 -5.54 -6.53 15.93
CA CYS A 58 -6.89 -6.98 16.25
C CYS A 58 -7.67 -5.85 16.95
N TRP A 59 -8.56 -5.20 16.21
CA TRP A 59 -9.58 -4.24 16.69
C TRP A 59 -9.08 -3.00 17.47
N GLY A 60 -7.80 -2.79 17.59
CA GLY A 60 -7.30 -1.62 18.29
C GLY A 60 -5.81 -1.37 18.08
N THR A 61 -5.45 -0.12 17.95
CA THR A 61 -4.07 0.29 17.65
C THR A 61 -3.02 -0.14 18.67
N ALA A 62 -3.43 -0.39 19.92
CA ALA A 62 -2.56 -0.87 20.99
C ALA A 62 -2.49 -2.40 21.09
N ASN A 63 -3.06 -3.14 20.13
CA ASN A 63 -3.22 -4.58 20.24
C ASN A 63 -2.14 -5.38 19.49
N LEU A 64 -0.94 -4.81 19.39
CA LEU A 64 0.26 -5.47 18.90
C LEU A 64 1.39 -5.34 19.94
N PRO A 65 2.34 -6.29 19.99
CA PRO A 65 3.48 -6.19 20.90
C PRO A 65 4.53 -5.25 20.34
N LYS A 66 5.50 -4.84 21.16
CA LYS A 66 6.72 -4.24 20.59
C LYS A 66 7.48 -5.32 19.82
N PRO A 67 7.96 -5.04 18.60
CA PRO A 67 8.70 -6.03 17.82
C PRO A 67 9.91 -6.60 18.56
N SER A 68 10.56 -5.78 19.38
CA SER A 68 11.70 -6.18 20.22
C SER A 68 11.36 -7.30 21.21
N ASP A 69 10.10 -7.38 21.70
CA ASP A 69 9.70 -8.39 22.67
C ASP A 69 9.73 -9.81 22.08
N TYR A 70 9.66 -9.91 20.77
CA TYR A 70 9.69 -11.17 20.00
C TYR A 70 10.93 -11.32 19.11
N GLY A 71 11.82 -10.33 19.10
CA GLY A 71 12.95 -10.28 18.18
C GLY A 71 12.56 -10.18 16.71
N TRP A 72 11.43 -9.55 16.43
CA TRP A 72 10.99 -9.34 15.05
C TRP A 72 11.75 -8.21 14.38
N SER A 73 12.17 -8.44 13.15
CA SER A 73 12.80 -7.46 12.28
C SER A 73 12.15 -7.45 10.91
N ASN A 74 12.25 -6.32 10.22
CA ASN A 74 11.64 -6.12 8.90
C ASN A 74 10.15 -6.47 8.89
N VAL A 75 9.40 -5.89 9.85
CA VAL A 75 7.96 -6.03 9.99
C VAL A 75 7.28 -4.68 9.81
N MET A 76 6.03 -4.70 9.40
CA MET A 76 5.14 -3.56 9.26
C MET A 76 3.84 -3.87 9.99
N TYR A 77 3.26 -2.88 10.65
CA TYR A 77 1.99 -3.05 11.34
C TYR A 77 0.85 -2.48 10.53
N GLU A 78 -0.22 -3.26 10.45
CA GLU A 78 -1.41 -2.97 9.66
C GLU A 78 -2.60 -2.65 10.55
N TYR A 79 -3.43 -1.74 10.04
CA TYR A 79 -4.67 -1.31 10.64
C TYR A 79 -5.74 -1.14 9.56
N HIS A 80 -6.99 -1.43 9.91
CA HIS A 80 -8.14 -1.09 9.09
C HIS A 80 -8.86 0.13 9.66
N HIS A 81 -9.39 0.99 8.81
CA HIS A 81 -10.05 2.23 9.22
C HIS A 81 -11.44 2.36 8.60
N TYR A 82 -12.45 2.02 9.38
CA TYR A 82 -13.85 2.12 8.98
C TYR A 82 -14.64 2.97 9.97
N THR A 83 -15.31 4.00 9.46
CA THR A 83 -16.04 4.98 10.27
C THR A 83 -17.55 4.77 10.17
N TRP A 84 -18.01 3.57 10.53
CA TRP A 84 -19.41 3.15 10.38
C TRP A 84 -20.44 4.09 11.02
N ASN A 85 -20.07 4.73 12.15
CA ASN A 85 -20.93 5.69 12.83
C ASN A 85 -21.00 7.07 12.15
N TYR A 86 -20.15 7.31 11.15
CA TYR A 86 -19.97 8.61 10.51
C TYR A 86 -20.08 8.54 8.99
N ILE A 87 -20.89 7.62 8.45
CA ILE A 87 -21.03 7.39 7.00
C ILE A 87 -21.39 8.67 6.23
N SER A 88 -22.20 9.55 6.83
CA SER A 88 -22.62 10.82 6.24
C SER A 88 -22.17 12.05 7.05
N ASP A 89 -21.26 11.87 7.99
CA ASP A 89 -20.75 12.93 8.86
C ASP A 89 -19.27 13.20 8.56
N LEU A 90 -19.02 14.27 7.81
CA LEU A 90 -17.67 14.68 7.42
C LEU A 90 -16.77 14.98 8.64
N GLN A 91 -17.31 15.69 9.65
CA GLN A 91 -16.51 16.04 10.82
C GLN A 91 -16.19 14.81 11.65
N GLY A 92 -17.14 13.92 11.85
CA GLY A 92 -16.92 12.65 12.54
C GLY A 92 -15.86 11.79 11.84
N GLN A 93 -15.84 11.74 10.51
CA GLN A 93 -14.78 11.03 9.78
C GLN A 93 -13.41 11.68 9.96
N LYS A 94 -13.32 13.00 9.90
CA LYS A 94 -12.07 13.74 10.15
C LYS A 94 -11.52 13.51 11.56
N ASP A 95 -12.38 13.59 12.55
CA ASP A 95 -11.98 13.38 13.96
C ASP A 95 -11.58 11.92 14.22
N SER A 96 -12.27 10.96 13.61
CA SER A 96 -11.90 9.55 13.68
C SER A 96 -10.51 9.29 13.07
N CYS A 97 -10.21 9.90 11.92
CA CYS A 97 -8.89 9.80 11.29
C CYS A 97 -7.78 10.38 12.21
N LYS A 98 -7.99 11.56 12.80
CA LYS A 98 -7.04 12.15 13.76
C LYS A 98 -6.83 11.26 14.97
N ASN A 99 -7.91 10.69 15.51
CA ASN A 99 -7.82 9.80 16.65
C ASN A 99 -7.03 8.53 16.33
N LEU A 100 -7.21 7.95 15.13
CA LEU A 100 -6.42 6.82 14.67
C LEU A 100 -4.93 7.18 14.61
N ILE A 101 -4.58 8.31 13.97
CA ILE A 101 -3.18 8.76 13.85
C ILE A 101 -2.56 8.98 15.24
N ASN A 102 -3.24 9.67 16.12
CA ASN A 102 -2.77 9.91 17.48
C ASN A 102 -2.58 8.61 18.25
N SER A 103 -3.49 7.67 18.11
CA SER A 103 -3.45 6.39 18.80
C SER A 103 -2.26 5.53 18.34
N ILE A 104 -2.02 5.46 17.03
CA ILE A 104 -0.88 4.72 16.47
C ILE A 104 0.45 5.39 16.87
N ASN A 105 0.54 6.72 16.77
CA ASN A 105 1.73 7.46 17.18
C ASN A 105 2.03 7.27 18.68
N ASN A 106 1.00 7.28 19.52
CA ASN A 106 1.16 7.06 20.97
C ASN A 106 1.60 5.62 21.31
N ALA A 107 1.20 4.64 20.52
CA ALA A 107 1.65 3.26 20.69
C ALA A 107 3.16 3.11 20.46
N ASN A 108 3.71 3.94 19.56
CA ASN A 108 5.14 4.08 19.31
C ASN A 108 5.88 2.74 19.15
N TYR A 109 5.41 1.92 18.23
CA TYR A 109 5.98 0.59 18.00
C TYR A 109 7.33 0.62 17.27
N GLY A 110 7.71 1.75 16.65
CA GLY A 110 8.97 1.90 15.93
C GLY A 110 9.05 1.12 14.62
N VAL A 111 7.92 0.79 14.02
CA VAL A 111 7.81 0.12 12.72
C VAL A 111 6.92 0.91 11.75
N PRO A 112 7.07 0.72 10.43
CA PRO A 112 6.20 1.34 9.46
C PRO A 112 4.72 0.97 9.69
N THR A 113 3.84 1.92 9.36
CA THR A 113 2.38 1.74 9.43
C THR A 113 1.80 1.56 8.04
N TYR A 114 0.86 0.64 7.94
CA TYR A 114 0.05 0.38 6.76
C TYR A 114 -1.43 0.40 7.11
N ILE A 115 -2.22 1.16 6.36
CA ILE A 115 -3.67 1.09 6.43
C ILE A 115 -4.14 0.19 5.31
N GLY A 116 -4.33 -1.09 5.61
CA GLY A 116 -4.62 -2.13 4.63
C GLY A 116 -6.02 -2.02 4.04
N GLU A 117 -6.96 -1.52 4.83
CA GLU A 117 -8.31 -1.26 4.37
C GLU A 117 -8.87 0.03 4.96
N TYR A 118 -9.54 0.82 4.13
CA TYR A 118 -10.34 1.96 4.58
C TYR A 118 -11.36 2.36 3.52
N THR A 119 -12.39 3.09 3.96
CA THR A 119 -13.33 3.78 3.07
C THR A 119 -13.84 5.05 3.74
N CYS A 120 -14.08 6.07 2.95
CA CYS A 120 -14.78 7.29 3.39
C CYS A 120 -16.19 7.36 2.77
N PHE A 121 -16.70 6.22 2.32
CA PHE A 121 -18.03 6.09 1.72
C PHE A 121 -18.26 7.10 0.58
N GLY A 122 -19.40 7.79 0.55
CA GLY A 122 -19.75 8.76 -0.50
C GLY A 122 -19.26 10.19 -0.24
N LEU A 123 -18.42 10.45 0.76
CA LEU A 123 -17.99 11.79 1.15
C LEU A 123 -16.63 12.14 0.49
N GLU A 124 -16.66 12.89 -0.61
CA GLU A 124 -15.45 13.29 -1.35
C GLU A 124 -14.42 14.03 -0.48
N ASP A 125 -14.90 14.99 0.33
CA ASP A 125 -14.04 15.77 1.22
C ASP A 125 -13.40 14.91 2.32
N ALA A 126 -14.07 13.85 2.77
CA ALA A 126 -13.49 12.91 3.71
C ALA A 126 -12.37 12.08 3.06
N TRP A 127 -12.58 11.60 1.84
CA TRP A 127 -11.53 10.92 1.09
C TRP A 127 -10.28 11.79 0.94
N THR A 128 -10.46 13.03 0.48
CA THR A 128 -9.36 13.99 0.33
C THR A 128 -8.64 14.20 1.65
N TYR A 129 -9.38 14.48 2.72
CA TYR A 129 -8.80 14.74 4.03
C TYR A 129 -8.02 13.54 4.59
N VAL A 130 -8.63 12.34 4.57
CA VAL A 130 -8.02 11.12 5.14
C VAL A 130 -6.74 10.75 4.40
N MET A 131 -6.75 10.81 3.06
CA MET A 131 -5.54 10.52 2.27
C MET A 131 -4.44 11.56 2.50
N ASP A 132 -4.78 12.84 2.62
CA ASP A 132 -3.82 13.89 2.95
C ASP A 132 -3.17 13.67 4.33
N GLU A 133 -3.97 13.28 5.33
CA GLU A 133 -3.46 13.00 6.67
C GLU A 133 -2.58 11.73 6.70
N PHE A 134 -2.94 10.67 5.98
CA PHE A 134 -2.09 9.48 5.85
C PHE A 134 -0.77 9.79 5.13
N ASN A 135 -0.82 10.61 4.07
CA ASN A 135 0.38 11.08 3.38
C ASN A 135 1.29 11.92 4.30
N LYS A 136 0.72 12.84 5.09
CA LYS A 136 1.47 13.63 6.09
C LYS A 136 2.11 12.76 7.17
N ALA A 137 1.41 11.70 7.58
CA ALA A 137 1.94 10.74 8.55
C ALA A 137 3.02 9.82 7.95
N GLY A 138 3.22 9.83 6.63
CA GLY A 138 4.17 8.96 5.94
C GLY A 138 3.72 7.49 5.88
N TRP A 139 2.42 7.26 5.91
CA TRP A 139 1.85 5.92 5.92
C TRP A 139 1.52 5.41 4.52
N ASN A 140 1.64 4.11 4.34
CA ASN A 140 1.11 3.41 3.18
C ASN A 140 -0.35 3.06 3.42
N TYR A 141 -1.17 3.08 2.36
CA TYR A 141 -2.58 2.77 2.49
C TYR A 141 -3.18 2.20 1.20
N THR A 142 -4.19 1.35 1.35
CA THR A 142 -5.02 0.82 0.27
C THR A 142 -6.49 0.91 0.66
N SER A 143 -7.35 1.26 -0.28
CA SER A 143 -8.78 1.33 -0.03
C SER A 143 -9.47 -0.02 -0.23
N TRP A 144 -10.51 -0.28 0.50
CA TRP A 144 -11.44 -1.36 0.25
C TRP A 144 -12.66 -0.85 -0.54
N ALA A 145 -12.83 -1.25 -1.81
CA ALA A 145 -11.99 -2.14 -2.60
C ALA A 145 -11.86 -1.61 -4.04
N TYR A 146 -11.00 -2.26 -4.84
CA TYR A 146 -10.86 -1.89 -6.26
C TYR A 146 -12.20 -1.99 -7.01
N LYS A 147 -12.92 -3.09 -6.83
CA LYS A 147 -14.14 -3.38 -7.56
C LYS A 147 -15.17 -4.05 -6.65
N THR A 148 -16.40 -3.58 -6.74
CA THR A 148 -17.51 -4.08 -5.95
C THR A 148 -18.71 -4.43 -6.83
N ASN A 149 -19.63 -5.19 -6.28
CA ASN A 149 -20.90 -5.53 -6.90
C ASN A 149 -22.03 -4.78 -6.21
N ASN A 150 -22.61 -3.79 -6.87
CA ASN A 150 -23.75 -2.99 -6.39
C ASN A 150 -23.60 -2.30 -5.04
N SER A 151 -22.41 -2.13 -4.52
CA SER A 151 -22.19 -1.57 -3.18
C SER A 151 -21.82 -0.08 -3.16
N GLY A 152 -22.16 0.65 -4.22
CA GLY A 152 -22.11 2.11 -4.21
C GLY A 152 -20.73 2.71 -3.93
N SER A 153 -20.52 3.19 -2.73
CA SER A 153 -19.34 3.98 -2.34
C SER A 153 -18.12 3.20 -1.88
N TRP A 154 -18.15 1.87 -1.91
CA TRP A 154 -17.06 1.04 -1.41
C TRP A 154 -15.90 0.90 -2.38
N GLY A 155 -16.19 0.70 -3.66
CA GLY A 155 -15.18 0.42 -4.66
C GLY A 155 -14.84 1.61 -5.54
N ILE A 156 -13.68 1.53 -6.19
CA ILE A 156 -13.34 2.47 -7.27
C ILE A 156 -14.29 2.24 -8.45
N TYR A 157 -14.54 0.99 -8.78
CA TYR A 157 -15.47 0.54 -9.80
C TYR A 157 -16.56 -0.35 -9.22
N GLN A 158 -17.74 -0.37 -9.88
CA GLN A 158 -18.81 -1.30 -9.55
C GLN A 158 -19.34 -1.99 -10.79
N GLU A 159 -19.66 -3.27 -10.67
CA GLU A 159 -20.43 -4.01 -11.66
C GLU A 159 -21.92 -3.99 -11.30
N LYS A 160 -22.76 -3.78 -12.30
CA LYS A 160 -24.23 -3.81 -12.10
C LYS A 160 -24.77 -5.23 -11.99
N THR A 161 -24.13 -6.16 -12.67
CA THR A 161 -24.53 -7.57 -12.67
C THR A 161 -23.29 -8.46 -12.59
N THR A 162 -23.24 -9.33 -11.61
CA THR A 162 -22.21 -10.36 -11.53
C THR A 162 -22.74 -11.68 -12.02
N GLN A 163 -21.86 -12.46 -12.64
CA GLN A 163 -22.12 -13.84 -12.96
C GLN A 163 -21.87 -14.69 -11.71
N LYS A 164 -22.95 -15.20 -11.09
CA LYS A 164 -22.80 -16.07 -9.92
C LYS A 164 -22.17 -17.41 -10.34
N VAL A 165 -21.03 -17.72 -9.76
CA VAL A 165 -20.40 -19.03 -9.86
C VAL A 165 -21.07 -19.99 -8.87
N ASN A 166 -21.45 -21.15 -9.35
CA ASN A 166 -21.91 -22.24 -8.49
C ASN A 166 -20.89 -23.38 -8.56
N PRO A 167 -20.01 -23.54 -7.55
CA PRO A 167 -18.94 -24.53 -7.60
C PRO A 167 -19.43 -25.99 -7.60
N THR A 168 -20.71 -26.22 -7.28
CA THR A 168 -21.32 -27.57 -7.28
C THR A 168 -21.96 -27.96 -8.60
N SER A 169 -22.39 -27.01 -9.41
CA SER A 169 -23.12 -27.28 -10.67
C SER A 169 -22.45 -26.73 -11.92
N ASP A 170 -21.58 -25.71 -11.80
CA ASP A 170 -20.87 -25.14 -12.95
C ASP A 170 -19.67 -26.03 -13.33
N SER A 171 -19.48 -26.22 -14.62
CA SER A 171 -18.23 -26.81 -15.12
C SER A 171 -17.05 -25.85 -14.90
N LEU A 172 -15.83 -26.35 -14.94
CA LEU A 172 -14.64 -25.51 -14.89
C LEU A 172 -14.61 -24.48 -16.04
N ALA A 173 -15.13 -24.82 -17.19
CA ALA A 173 -15.24 -23.91 -18.34
C ALA A 173 -16.23 -22.78 -18.04
N ASP A 174 -17.38 -23.08 -17.44
CA ASP A 174 -18.37 -22.08 -17.03
C ASP A 174 -17.81 -21.15 -15.96
N ILE A 175 -17.12 -21.69 -14.95
CA ILE A 175 -16.48 -20.89 -13.90
C ILE A 175 -15.46 -19.92 -14.50
N LYS A 176 -14.59 -20.41 -15.39
CA LYS A 176 -13.60 -19.57 -16.08
C LYS A 176 -14.27 -18.49 -16.93
N ALA A 177 -15.33 -18.83 -17.69
CA ALA A 177 -16.04 -17.86 -18.52
C ALA A 177 -16.73 -16.78 -17.69
N LYS A 178 -17.37 -17.15 -16.58
CA LYS A 178 -18.01 -16.21 -15.64
C LYS A 178 -16.99 -15.28 -15.01
N TRP A 179 -15.90 -15.82 -14.47
CA TRP A 179 -14.83 -15.02 -13.85
C TRP A 179 -14.11 -14.12 -14.84
N SER A 180 -13.80 -14.58 -16.03
CA SER A 180 -13.17 -13.73 -17.07
C SER A 180 -14.03 -12.53 -17.39
N LYS A 181 -15.35 -12.70 -17.44
CA LYS A 181 -16.28 -11.59 -17.70
C LYS A 181 -16.31 -10.58 -16.56
N ASP A 182 -16.28 -11.05 -15.31
CA ASP A 182 -16.31 -10.19 -14.12
C ASP A 182 -14.95 -9.54 -13.82
N LEU A 183 -13.84 -10.21 -14.14
CA LEU A 183 -12.48 -9.69 -13.89
C LEU A 183 -12.03 -8.66 -14.93
N ILE A 184 -12.43 -8.81 -16.19
CA ILE A 184 -11.98 -7.95 -17.29
C ILE A 184 -12.84 -6.69 -17.42
N GLY A 185 -14.10 -6.74 -16.99
CA GLY A 185 -14.97 -5.57 -17.00
C GLY A 185 -14.52 -4.57 -15.95
N THR A 186 -14.27 -3.34 -16.34
CA THR A 186 -13.98 -2.25 -15.41
C THR A 186 -15.23 -1.69 -14.74
N GLY A 187 -16.43 -2.12 -15.17
CA GLY A 187 -17.68 -1.58 -14.66
C GLY A 187 -17.81 -0.06 -14.79
N SER A 188 -18.82 0.51 -14.19
CA SER A 188 -18.93 1.96 -14.00
C SER A 188 -18.15 2.39 -12.75
N LYS A 189 -17.64 3.63 -12.74
CA LYS A 189 -17.04 4.20 -11.54
C LYS A 189 -18.09 4.33 -10.44
N SER A 190 -17.74 3.89 -9.23
CA SER A 190 -18.62 3.98 -8.07
C SER A 190 -18.89 5.44 -7.68
N SER A 191 -20.06 5.71 -7.14
CA SER A 191 -20.44 7.04 -6.60
C SER A 191 -20.15 8.18 -7.56
N ASN A 192 -20.52 8.03 -8.84
CA ASN A 192 -20.25 9.01 -9.90
C ASN A 192 -18.74 9.35 -10.07
N GLY A 193 -17.88 8.45 -9.69
CA GLY A 193 -16.44 8.60 -9.80
C GLY A 193 -15.76 9.33 -8.63
N ILE A 194 -16.46 9.59 -7.54
CA ILE A 194 -15.90 10.27 -6.36
C ILE A 194 -14.62 9.57 -5.90
N VAL A 195 -14.70 8.28 -5.59
CA VAL A 195 -13.53 7.50 -5.11
C VAL A 195 -12.39 7.54 -6.13
N TYR A 196 -12.68 7.24 -7.40
CA TYR A 196 -11.69 7.27 -8.47
C TYR A 196 -11.00 8.63 -8.61
N ASN A 197 -11.79 9.71 -8.69
CA ASN A 197 -11.25 11.05 -8.93
C ASN A 197 -10.44 11.55 -7.73
N THR A 198 -10.89 11.25 -6.50
CA THR A 198 -10.20 11.68 -5.29
C THR A 198 -8.88 10.93 -5.12
N MET A 199 -8.89 9.61 -5.31
CA MET A 199 -7.65 8.83 -5.26
C MET A 199 -6.66 9.26 -6.34
N LYS A 200 -7.13 9.55 -7.56
CA LYS A 200 -6.28 10.07 -8.62
C LYS A 200 -5.65 11.42 -8.28
N LYS A 201 -6.35 12.30 -7.57
CA LYS A 201 -5.81 13.59 -7.10
C LYS A 201 -4.81 13.42 -5.97
N ALA A 202 -5.08 12.52 -5.04
CA ALA A 202 -4.28 12.32 -3.83
C ALA A 202 -3.07 11.42 -4.02
N MET A 203 -2.99 10.65 -5.11
CA MET A 203 -1.77 9.92 -5.43
C MET A 203 -0.64 10.92 -5.62
N PRO A 204 0.35 10.98 -4.69
CA PRO A 204 1.49 11.88 -4.82
C PRO A 204 2.26 11.46 -6.07
N GLY A 205 2.20 12.36 -7.07
CA GLY A 205 2.89 12.13 -8.31
C GLY A 205 2.38 10.85 -8.99
N THR A 206 1.26 10.97 -9.70
CA THR A 206 1.24 10.27 -10.96
C THR A 206 2.59 10.63 -11.56
N ILE A 207 3.50 9.65 -11.69
CA ILE A 207 4.56 9.79 -12.66
C ILE A 207 3.77 10.00 -13.95
N VAL A 208 3.45 11.24 -14.23
CA VAL A 208 3.05 11.66 -15.56
C VAL A 208 4.35 11.46 -16.29
N PHE A 209 4.54 10.25 -16.81
CA PHE A 209 5.35 10.16 -17.99
C PHE A 209 4.69 11.19 -18.90
N ALA A 210 5.32 12.32 -19.05
CA ALA A 210 4.89 13.31 -20.03
C ALA A 210 4.58 12.49 -21.28
N ASP A 211 3.56 12.85 -22.06
CA ASP A 211 3.13 12.12 -23.26
C ASP A 211 4.28 11.84 -24.25
N LYS A 212 5.47 12.21 -23.89
CA LYS A 212 6.74 11.94 -24.55
C LYS A 212 7.47 10.86 -23.73
N ALA A 213 7.60 9.68 -24.31
CA ALA A 213 8.51 8.66 -23.78
C ALA A 213 9.89 9.31 -23.52
N LEU A 214 10.40 9.17 -22.27
CA LEU A 214 11.75 9.61 -21.98
C LEU A 214 12.70 8.79 -22.87
N THR A 215 13.57 9.46 -23.59
CA THR A 215 14.62 8.82 -24.37
C THR A 215 15.86 8.66 -23.49
N ASP A 216 16.78 7.80 -23.90
CA ASP A 216 18.08 7.61 -23.21
C ASP A 216 18.91 8.91 -23.12
N ALA A 217 18.54 9.96 -23.84
CA ALA A 217 19.16 11.27 -23.79
C ALA A 217 18.52 12.22 -22.76
N ASP A 218 17.33 11.90 -22.24
CA ASP A 218 16.60 12.79 -21.35
C ASP A 218 17.03 12.58 -19.90
N TYR A 219 17.33 13.68 -19.20
CA TYR A 219 17.54 13.67 -17.76
C TYR A 219 16.29 14.16 -17.02
N PHE A 220 15.98 13.51 -15.95
CA PHE A 220 14.91 13.88 -15.03
C PHE A 220 15.45 13.98 -13.60
N SER A 221 14.71 14.62 -12.72
CA SER A 221 15.01 14.71 -11.30
C SER A 221 13.88 14.13 -10.48
N ILE A 222 14.22 13.43 -9.41
CA ILE A 222 13.27 12.84 -8.47
C ILE A 222 13.12 13.81 -7.30
N LYS A 223 11.89 14.16 -6.94
CA LYS A 223 11.60 15.02 -5.81
C LYS A 223 10.79 14.26 -4.77
N ALA A 224 11.27 14.20 -3.55
CA ALA A 224 10.57 13.57 -2.45
C ALA A 224 9.40 14.46 -2.00
N THR A 225 8.19 13.92 -1.97
CA THR A 225 6.97 14.67 -1.61
C THR A 225 6.92 15.03 -0.12
N ILE A 226 7.52 14.19 0.73
CA ILE A 226 7.52 14.38 2.18
C ILE A 226 8.22 15.66 2.65
N ASN A 227 9.30 16.07 1.97
CA ASN A 227 10.10 17.23 2.37
C ASN A 227 10.34 18.22 1.23
N ASN A 228 9.76 17.97 0.07
CA ASN A 228 9.89 18.79 -1.13
C ASN A 228 11.34 19.00 -1.60
N LYS A 229 12.25 18.05 -1.29
CA LYS A 229 13.65 18.09 -1.67
C LYS A 229 13.94 17.14 -2.81
N TYR A 230 14.97 17.47 -3.61
CA TYR A 230 15.45 16.59 -4.67
C TYR A 230 16.32 15.46 -4.12
N VAL A 231 16.16 14.28 -4.70
CA VAL A 231 17.02 13.14 -4.45
C VAL A 231 18.37 13.39 -5.09
N CYS A 232 19.42 13.22 -4.30
CA CYS A 232 20.79 13.48 -4.66
C CYS A 232 21.63 12.21 -4.64
N ALA A 233 22.43 11.98 -5.68
CA ALA A 233 23.51 10.99 -5.67
C ALA A 233 24.72 11.60 -4.94
N ASP A 234 24.60 11.71 -3.62
CA ASP A 234 25.54 12.44 -2.78
C ASP A 234 26.94 11.82 -2.81
N ASN A 235 27.96 12.66 -2.59
CA ASN A 235 29.37 12.26 -2.65
C ASN A 235 29.73 11.53 -3.97
N TYR A 236 29.31 12.07 -5.11
CA TYR A 236 29.48 11.44 -6.44
C TYR A 236 28.85 10.03 -6.51
N GLY A 237 27.75 9.80 -5.79
CA GLY A 237 27.09 8.51 -5.72
C GLY A 237 27.91 7.42 -5.03
N GLN A 238 28.81 7.80 -4.13
CA GLN A 238 29.51 6.89 -3.24
C GLN A 238 28.78 6.71 -1.90
N SER A 239 27.75 7.53 -1.68
CA SER A 239 26.87 7.46 -0.51
C SER A 239 25.45 7.06 -0.92
N ASN A 240 24.62 6.73 0.05
CA ASN A 240 23.21 6.47 -0.18
C ASN A 240 22.52 7.68 -0.82
N LEU A 241 21.49 7.42 -1.62
CA LEU A 241 20.64 8.49 -2.14
C LEU A 241 19.92 9.21 -1.00
N VAL A 242 19.94 10.53 -1.01
CA VAL A 242 19.34 11.35 0.04
C VAL A 242 18.52 12.48 -0.59
N ALA A 243 17.27 12.64 -0.16
CA ALA A 243 16.43 13.76 -0.58
C ALA A 243 16.66 14.98 0.31
N ASN A 244 17.68 15.80 0.01
CA ASN A 244 18.09 16.91 0.86
C ASN A 244 18.46 18.20 0.10
N ARG A 245 18.25 18.26 -1.23
CA ARG A 245 18.61 19.43 -2.04
C ARG A 245 17.37 20.27 -2.41
N ASP A 246 17.54 21.59 -2.42
CA ASP A 246 16.48 22.54 -2.81
C ASP A 246 16.40 22.75 -4.31
N SER A 247 17.46 22.47 -5.04
CA SER A 247 17.53 22.60 -6.49
C SER A 247 18.19 21.37 -7.12
N ALA A 248 17.84 21.10 -8.36
CA ALA A 248 18.39 19.99 -9.12
C ALA A 248 19.59 20.41 -9.94
N GLY A 249 20.77 19.86 -9.62
CA GLY A 249 21.99 19.94 -10.40
C GLY A 249 22.35 18.57 -10.99
N ALA A 250 23.61 18.39 -11.38
CA ALA A 250 24.05 17.13 -12.00
C ALA A 250 23.95 15.91 -11.07
N TRP A 251 23.99 16.11 -9.76
CA TRP A 251 23.87 15.05 -8.78
C TRP A 251 22.43 14.64 -8.47
N GLU A 252 21.47 15.46 -8.84
CA GLU A 252 20.03 15.23 -8.70
C GLU A 252 19.37 14.83 -10.02
N GLN A 253 20.17 14.59 -11.06
CA GLN A 253 19.69 14.21 -12.38
C GLN A 253 20.02 12.77 -12.70
N PHE A 254 19.02 12.08 -13.25
CA PHE A 254 19.07 10.67 -13.63
C PHE A 254 18.53 10.52 -15.03
N ARG A 255 18.91 9.47 -15.73
CA ARG A 255 18.27 9.05 -16.98
C ARG A 255 17.69 7.66 -16.87
N VAL A 256 16.65 7.41 -17.64
CA VAL A 256 16.05 6.07 -17.76
C VAL A 256 16.86 5.28 -18.78
N ILE A 257 17.19 4.05 -18.42
CA ILE A 257 17.75 3.06 -19.33
C ILE A 257 16.73 1.95 -19.49
N TYR A 258 16.26 1.73 -20.71
CA TYR A 258 15.35 0.64 -21.03
C TYR A 258 16.16 -0.63 -21.27
N ASN A 259 15.94 -1.64 -20.45
CA ASN A 259 16.62 -2.92 -20.52
C ASN A 259 15.95 -3.83 -21.56
N SER A 260 16.71 -4.76 -22.12
CA SER A 260 16.21 -5.71 -23.13
C SER A 260 15.15 -6.68 -22.60
N ASP A 261 15.05 -6.84 -21.28
CA ASP A 261 14.06 -7.68 -20.60
C ASP A 261 12.73 -6.95 -20.31
N GLY A 262 12.60 -5.68 -20.76
CA GLY A 262 11.41 -4.86 -20.54
C GLY A 262 11.39 -4.11 -19.20
N THR A 263 12.43 -4.24 -18.39
CA THR A 263 12.59 -3.44 -17.15
C THR A 263 13.24 -2.09 -17.46
N VAL A 264 13.25 -1.20 -16.45
CA VAL A 264 13.97 0.07 -16.53
C VAL A 264 14.98 0.18 -15.43
N SER A 265 16.12 0.79 -15.74
CA SER A 265 17.14 1.16 -14.77
C SER A 265 17.31 2.67 -14.74
N PHE A 266 17.69 3.24 -13.62
CA PHE A 266 18.03 4.64 -13.51
C PHE A 266 19.54 4.81 -13.38
N GLN A 267 20.11 5.68 -14.20
CA GLN A 267 21.54 5.96 -14.17
C GLN A 267 21.79 7.40 -13.72
N SER A 268 22.61 7.57 -12.71
CA SER A 268 22.97 8.89 -12.20
C SER A 268 23.86 9.64 -13.18
N ARG A 269 23.54 10.93 -13.40
CA ARG A 269 24.37 11.86 -14.18
C ARG A 269 25.70 12.15 -13.49
N ALA A 270 25.78 12.07 -12.17
CA ALA A 270 26.97 12.41 -11.40
C ALA A 270 28.16 11.49 -11.71
N ASN A 271 27.91 10.19 -11.94
CA ASN A 271 28.98 9.19 -12.04
C ASN A 271 28.69 8.06 -13.03
N ASN A 272 27.60 8.13 -13.76
CA ASN A 272 27.14 7.11 -14.71
C ASN A 272 26.89 5.72 -14.10
N LYS A 273 26.71 5.63 -12.75
CA LYS A 273 26.36 4.38 -12.08
C LYS A 273 24.85 4.24 -11.98
N TYR A 274 24.41 3.00 -11.89
CA TYR A 274 23.00 2.67 -11.69
C TYR A 274 22.60 2.82 -10.23
N LEU A 275 21.33 3.18 -10.02
CA LEU A 275 20.69 3.12 -8.71
C LEU A 275 20.35 1.66 -8.40
N CYS A 276 20.70 1.22 -7.19
CA CYS A 276 20.42 -0.12 -6.67
C CYS A 276 19.60 0.01 -5.37
#